data_9f4b5fd5e29bcfe7aed36f574b82071d
#
_entry.id   9f4b5fd5e29bcfe7aed36f574b82071d
#
_cell.length_a   1.000
_cell.length_b   1.000
_cell.length_c   1.000
_cell.angle_alpha   90.00
_cell.angle_beta   90.00
_cell.angle_gamma   90.00
#
_symmetry.space_group_name_H-M   'P 1'
#
loop_
_entity.id
_entity.type
_entity.pdbx_description
1 polymer ?
#
loop_
_entity_poly.entity_id
_entity_poly.type
_entity_poly.pdbx_seq_one_letter_code
_entity_poly.pdbx_strand_id
1 'polypeptide(L)'
;MTTFFQGGAAMQLLTENDFIDDGPFTIDDIFALQEGQRAELIDGQIYDMATPNRIHQTISFSIARTIADHIDAKNGGCEVYMAPFAVIIQNDIKNYVEPDICIICDKDKLSDRGCEGAPDCI
;
A
#
# COMPACT_ATOMS: atom_id res chain seq x y z
N MET A 1 18.28 11.54 3.73
CA MET A 1 17.09 11.51 2.90
C MET A 1 16.35 12.82 3.03
N THR A 2 15.91 13.32 1.95
CA THR A 2 15.04 14.47 1.97
C THR A 2 13.72 14.09 2.61
N THR A 3 13.20 14.95 3.43
CA THR A 3 11.85 14.75 3.92
C THR A 3 10.91 14.63 2.74
N PHE A 4 10.08 13.63 2.80
CA PHE A 4 9.10 13.35 1.79
C PHE A 4 8.19 14.55 1.55
N PHE A 5 7.78 15.17 2.62
CA PHE A 5 6.95 16.37 2.60
C PHE A 5 7.83 17.56 2.89
N GLN A 6 8.45 18.07 1.86
CA GLN A 6 9.25 19.28 1.97
C GLN A 6 8.41 20.45 2.46
N GLY A 7 8.82 21.04 3.55
CA GLY A 7 8.10 22.14 4.17
C GLY A 7 6.84 21.75 4.90
N GLY A 8 6.51 20.45 4.90
CA GLY A 8 5.39 19.94 5.67
C GLY A 8 5.82 19.33 6.98
N ALA A 9 4.87 19.12 7.86
CA ALA A 9 5.11 18.46 9.14
C ALA A 9 5.03 16.92 9.02
N ALA A 10 4.82 16.41 7.84
CA ALA A 10 4.44 15.02 7.64
C ALA A 10 5.51 14.01 8.06
N MET A 11 6.77 14.33 7.83
CA MET A 11 7.88 13.42 8.09
C MET A 11 8.68 13.78 9.33
N GLN A 12 8.03 14.30 10.33
CA GLN A 12 8.68 14.55 11.61
C GLN A 12 8.99 13.24 12.33
N LEU A 13 9.97 13.26 13.22
CA LEU A 13 10.30 12.10 14.04
C LEU A 13 9.17 11.78 15.00
N LEU A 14 8.89 10.49 15.14
CA LEU A 14 7.91 10.03 16.10
C LEU A 14 8.49 10.01 17.50
N THR A 15 7.69 10.43 18.47
CA THR A 15 8.00 10.30 19.89
C THR A 15 7.25 9.11 20.47
N GLU A 16 7.53 8.76 21.72
CA GLU A 16 6.78 7.69 22.40
C GLU A 16 5.29 8.00 22.46
N ASN A 17 4.91 9.26 22.62
CA ASN A 17 3.51 9.65 22.64
C ASN A 17 2.84 9.49 21.30
N ASP A 18 3.58 9.66 20.21
CA ASP A 18 3.05 9.50 18.86
C ASP A 18 2.69 8.05 18.55
N PHE A 19 3.34 7.08 19.21
CA PHE A 19 3.01 5.67 19.04
C PHE A 19 1.73 5.24 19.76
N ILE A 20 1.26 6.01 20.72
CA ILE A 20 0.08 5.69 21.53
C ILE A 20 -1.18 6.23 20.86
N ASP A 21 -1.07 7.42 20.26
CA ASP A 21 -2.18 8.11 19.66
C ASP A 21 -2.14 7.98 18.14
N ASP A 22 -3.31 7.98 17.51
CA ASP A 22 -3.40 8.09 16.06
C ASP A 22 -2.72 9.39 15.62
N GLY A 23 -1.99 9.30 14.50
CA GLY A 23 -1.38 10.48 13.90
C GLY A 23 -2.42 11.40 13.27
N PRO A 24 -2.01 12.63 12.91
CA PRO A 24 -2.92 13.65 12.40
C PRO A 24 -3.29 13.50 10.92
N PHE A 25 -2.60 12.64 10.19
CA PHE A 25 -2.75 12.55 8.75
C PHE A 25 -3.90 11.64 8.36
N THR A 26 -4.44 11.86 7.16
CA THR A 26 -5.51 11.07 6.60
C THR A 26 -5.17 10.66 5.17
N ILE A 27 -6.03 9.86 4.59
CA ILE A 27 -5.87 9.40 3.20
C ILE A 27 -5.81 10.57 2.21
N ASP A 28 -6.43 11.70 2.53
CA ASP A 28 -6.37 12.88 1.68
C ASP A 28 -4.94 13.42 1.58
N ASP A 29 -4.13 13.27 2.63
CA ASP A 29 -2.73 13.65 2.59
C ASP A 29 -1.94 12.76 1.63
N ILE A 30 -2.29 11.48 1.55
CA ILE A 30 -1.69 10.57 0.58
C ILE A 30 -2.05 10.98 -0.84
N PHE A 31 -3.31 11.29 -1.09
CA PHE A 31 -3.77 11.70 -2.43
C PHE A 31 -3.20 13.05 -2.86
N ALA A 32 -2.77 13.87 -1.91
CA ALA A 32 -2.16 15.16 -2.19
C ALA A 32 -0.68 15.07 -2.55
N LEU A 33 -0.07 13.89 -2.47
CA LEU A 33 1.33 13.70 -2.80
C LEU A 33 1.60 14.00 -4.28
N GLN A 34 2.82 14.45 -4.56
CA GLN A 34 3.25 14.68 -5.93
C GLN A 34 3.37 13.36 -6.67
N GLU A 35 3.19 13.42 -7.98
CA GLU A 35 3.37 12.26 -8.83
C GLU A 35 4.76 11.65 -8.62
N GLY A 36 4.81 10.33 -8.52
CA GLY A 36 6.05 9.59 -8.27
C GLY A 36 6.41 9.43 -6.79
N GLN A 37 5.75 10.15 -5.91
CA GLN A 37 5.95 9.98 -4.48
C GLN A 37 5.00 8.91 -3.94
N ARG A 38 5.54 8.01 -3.13
CA ARG A 38 4.77 6.92 -2.54
C ARG A 38 4.97 6.89 -1.04
N ALA A 39 3.88 6.68 -0.33
CA ALA A 39 3.90 6.52 1.12
C ALA A 39 2.75 5.64 1.56
N GLU A 40 2.91 5.05 2.74
CA GLU A 40 1.83 4.36 3.43
C GLU A 40 1.35 5.22 4.59
N LEU A 41 0.09 5.03 4.94
CA LEU A 41 -0.53 5.68 6.08
C LEU A 41 -1.01 4.59 7.03
N ILE A 42 -0.50 4.59 8.24
CA ILE A 42 -0.84 3.59 9.26
C ILE A 42 -1.19 4.33 10.54
N ASP A 43 -2.41 4.17 10.97
CA ASP A 43 -2.96 4.86 12.15
C ASP A 43 -2.68 6.37 12.13
N GLY A 44 -2.85 6.99 10.96
CA GLY A 44 -2.65 8.42 10.78
C GLY A 44 -1.21 8.87 10.73
N GLN A 45 -0.24 7.96 10.72
CA GLN A 45 1.18 8.26 10.56
C GLN A 45 1.61 7.94 9.15
N ILE A 46 2.40 8.81 8.54
CA ILE A 46 2.87 8.64 7.17
C ILE A 46 4.26 8.01 7.18
N TYR A 47 4.42 6.97 6.39
CA TYR A 47 5.68 6.26 6.20
C TYR A 47 6.08 6.32 4.73
N ASP A 48 7.22 6.97 4.48
CA ASP A 48 7.79 7.10 3.15
C ASP A 48 8.22 5.73 2.61
N MET A 49 7.95 5.47 1.34
CA MET A 49 8.31 4.20 0.70
C MET A 49 9.52 4.39 -0.20
N ALA A 50 10.55 3.57 0.05
CA ALA A 50 11.74 3.57 -0.78
C ALA A 50 11.49 2.82 -2.09
N THR A 51 12.24 3.20 -3.12
CA THR A 51 12.26 2.45 -4.38
C THR A 51 12.88 1.07 -4.13
N PRO A 52 12.22 -0.02 -4.53
CA PRO A 52 12.77 -1.36 -4.35
C PRO A 52 14.01 -1.57 -5.23
N ASN A 53 14.92 -2.39 -4.76
CA ASN A 53 16.09 -2.74 -5.55
C ASN A 53 15.78 -3.83 -6.59
N ARG A 54 16.77 -4.13 -7.44
CA ARG A 54 16.58 -5.09 -8.51
C ARG A 54 16.26 -6.50 -8.01
N ILE A 55 16.90 -6.93 -6.93
CA ILE A 55 16.65 -8.25 -6.34
C ILE A 55 15.23 -8.36 -5.84
N HIS A 56 14.75 -7.33 -5.15
CA HIS A 56 13.36 -7.27 -4.69
C HIS A 56 12.38 -7.40 -5.86
N GLN A 57 12.64 -6.70 -6.96
CA GLN A 57 11.81 -6.78 -8.17
C GLN A 57 11.78 -8.21 -8.73
N THR A 58 12.96 -8.85 -8.82
CA THR A 58 13.06 -10.21 -9.34
C THR A 58 12.28 -11.21 -8.50
N ILE A 59 12.41 -11.12 -7.16
CA ILE A 59 11.72 -12.02 -6.24
C ILE A 59 10.23 -11.77 -6.28
N SER A 60 9.80 -10.51 -6.23
CA SER A 60 8.39 -10.15 -6.25
C SER A 60 7.69 -10.66 -7.51
N PHE A 61 8.32 -10.46 -8.67
CA PHE A 61 7.76 -10.93 -9.92
C PHE A 61 7.69 -12.46 -9.97
N SER A 62 8.72 -13.15 -9.48
CA SER A 62 8.75 -14.61 -9.44
C SER A 62 7.62 -15.18 -8.59
N ILE A 63 7.40 -14.57 -7.41
CA ILE A 63 6.32 -14.99 -6.52
C ILE A 63 4.96 -14.70 -7.14
N ALA A 64 4.76 -13.50 -7.66
CA ALA A 64 3.49 -13.12 -8.27
C ALA A 64 3.15 -14.00 -9.45
N ARG A 65 4.12 -14.31 -10.31
CA ARG A 65 3.92 -15.19 -11.46
C ARG A 65 3.55 -16.60 -11.00
N THR A 66 4.23 -17.14 -10.00
CA THR A 66 3.94 -18.47 -9.47
C THR A 66 2.51 -18.55 -8.94
N ILE A 67 2.08 -17.53 -8.22
CA ILE A 67 0.71 -17.47 -7.70
C ILE A 67 -0.29 -17.37 -8.84
N ALA A 68 -0.05 -16.48 -9.80
CA ALA A 68 -0.94 -16.29 -10.95
C ALA A 68 -1.07 -17.58 -11.77
N ASP A 69 0.03 -18.28 -12.02
CA ASP A 69 0.03 -19.54 -12.74
C ASP A 69 -0.80 -20.61 -12.00
N HIS A 70 -0.68 -20.63 -10.68
CA HIS A 70 -1.46 -21.56 -9.86
C HIS A 70 -2.96 -21.27 -9.94
N ILE A 71 -3.33 -20.00 -9.86
CA ILE A 71 -4.74 -19.59 -9.99
C ILE A 71 -5.28 -19.99 -11.35
N ASP A 72 -4.54 -19.73 -12.42
CA ASP A 72 -4.94 -20.07 -13.79
C ASP A 72 -5.07 -21.59 -13.97
N ALA A 73 -4.14 -22.36 -13.45
CA ALA A 73 -4.17 -23.82 -13.54
C ALA A 73 -5.37 -24.44 -12.83
N LYS A 74 -5.90 -23.77 -11.82
CA LYS A 74 -7.09 -24.19 -11.07
C LYS A 74 -8.38 -23.56 -11.59
N ASN A 75 -8.31 -22.79 -12.68
CA ASN A 75 -9.44 -22.01 -13.19
C ASN A 75 -10.05 -21.09 -12.11
N GLY A 76 -9.21 -20.57 -11.23
CA GLY A 76 -9.63 -19.70 -10.15
C GLY A 76 -9.98 -18.31 -10.64
N GLY A 77 -10.80 -17.60 -9.86
CA GLY A 77 -11.22 -16.24 -10.18
C GLY A 77 -10.44 -15.15 -9.44
N CYS A 78 -9.50 -15.52 -8.58
CA CYS A 78 -8.71 -14.53 -7.86
C CYS A 78 -7.72 -13.84 -8.77
N GLU A 79 -7.39 -12.59 -8.42
CA GLU A 79 -6.43 -11.78 -9.18
C GLU A 79 -5.24 -11.41 -8.29
N VAL A 80 -4.06 -11.33 -8.91
CA VAL A 80 -2.81 -10.98 -8.23
C VAL A 80 -2.39 -9.59 -8.68
N TYR A 81 -2.06 -8.74 -7.72
CA TYR A 81 -1.56 -7.40 -8.02
C TYR A 81 -0.23 -7.17 -7.32
N MET A 82 0.65 -6.45 -7.99
CA MET A 82 1.96 -6.06 -7.47
C MET A 82 1.98 -4.55 -7.20
N ALA A 83 2.80 -4.13 -6.27
CA ALA A 83 3.03 -2.72 -6.01
C ALA A 83 3.54 -1.99 -7.27
N PRO A 84 3.19 -0.72 -7.49
CA PRO A 84 2.31 0.07 -6.63
C PRO A 84 0.83 -0.29 -6.84
N PHE A 85 0.18 -0.68 -5.76
CA PHE A 85 -1.23 -1.03 -5.81
C PHE A 85 -1.84 -0.69 -4.45
N ALA A 86 -2.79 0.22 -4.45
CA ALA A 86 -3.37 0.76 -3.23
C ALA A 86 -4.33 -0.22 -2.57
N VAL A 87 -4.21 -0.37 -1.26
CA VAL A 87 -5.21 -1.02 -0.43
C VAL A 87 -5.79 0.02 0.52
N ILE A 88 -7.07 0.27 0.37
CA ILE A 88 -7.80 1.29 1.12
C ILE A 88 -8.84 0.56 1.98
N ILE A 89 -8.73 0.70 3.28
CA ILE A 89 -9.69 0.07 4.18
C ILE A 89 -10.99 0.89 4.15
N GLN A 90 -12.08 0.21 3.90
CA GLN A 90 -13.39 0.84 3.78
C GLN A 90 -13.75 1.56 5.10
N ASN A 91 -14.23 2.79 4.98
CA ASN A 91 -14.61 3.65 6.10
C ASN A 91 -13.46 3.99 7.06
N ASP A 92 -12.23 3.80 6.62
CA ASP A 92 -11.04 4.12 7.42
C ASP A 92 -10.21 5.14 6.67
N ILE A 93 -10.15 6.37 7.20
CA ILE A 93 -9.38 7.45 6.59
C ILE A 93 -7.96 7.55 7.15
N LYS A 94 -7.59 6.66 8.07
CA LYS A 94 -6.31 6.68 8.76
C LYS A 94 -5.36 5.59 8.28
N ASN A 95 -5.78 4.76 7.33
CA ASN A 95 -4.96 3.65 6.85
C ASN A 95 -5.02 3.53 5.33
N TYR A 96 -3.84 3.46 4.73
CA TYR A 96 -3.64 3.27 3.31
C TYR A 96 -2.30 2.58 3.11
N VAL A 97 -2.29 1.42 2.49
CA VAL A 97 -1.06 0.67 2.30
C VAL A 97 -0.88 0.26 0.85
N GLU A 98 0.37 0.01 0.48
CA GLU A 98 0.75 -0.49 -0.85
C GLU A 98 1.59 -1.75 -0.68
N PRO A 99 0.96 -2.90 -0.46
CA PRO A 99 1.70 -4.15 -0.28
C PRO A 99 2.48 -4.53 -1.54
N ASP A 100 3.57 -5.26 -1.36
CA ASP A 100 4.37 -5.72 -2.49
C ASP A 100 3.59 -6.62 -3.43
N ILE A 101 2.79 -7.52 -2.88
CA ILE A 101 1.93 -8.45 -3.62
C ILE A 101 0.66 -8.64 -2.81
N CYS A 102 -0.48 -8.61 -3.48
CA CYS A 102 -1.73 -9.00 -2.84
C CYS A 102 -2.61 -9.81 -3.77
N ILE A 103 -3.47 -10.62 -3.17
CA ILE A 103 -4.40 -11.49 -3.89
C ILE A 103 -5.81 -11.08 -3.51
N ILE A 104 -6.64 -10.88 -4.51
CA ILE A 104 -8.02 -10.44 -4.33
C ILE A 104 -8.93 -11.42 -5.04
N CYS A 105 -9.82 -12.04 -4.28
CA CYS A 105 -10.79 -12.99 -4.80
C CYS A 105 -12.18 -12.38 -4.92
N ASP A 106 -12.50 -11.44 -4.04
CA ASP A 106 -13.75 -10.69 -4.10
C ASP A 106 -13.55 -9.46 -4.99
N LYS A 107 -13.96 -9.57 -6.25
CA LYS A 107 -13.77 -8.51 -7.23
C LYS A 107 -14.62 -7.27 -6.97
N ASP A 108 -15.62 -7.37 -6.11
CA ASP A 108 -16.40 -6.19 -5.71
C ASP A 108 -15.56 -5.19 -4.92
N LYS A 109 -14.43 -5.62 -4.37
CA LYS A 109 -13.47 -4.74 -3.70
C LYS A 109 -12.59 -3.96 -4.65
N LEU A 110 -12.56 -4.33 -5.93
CA LEU A 110 -11.69 -3.67 -6.89
C LEU A 110 -12.33 -2.40 -7.44
N SER A 111 -11.54 -1.34 -7.52
CA SER A 111 -11.92 -0.07 -8.13
C SER A 111 -10.75 0.47 -8.94
N ASP A 112 -10.95 1.60 -9.61
CA ASP A 112 -9.87 2.26 -10.35
C ASP A 112 -8.71 2.67 -9.43
N ARG A 113 -8.94 2.80 -8.13
CA ARG A 113 -7.92 3.18 -7.16
C ARG A 113 -7.08 2.01 -6.67
N GLY A 114 -7.65 0.80 -6.69
CA GLY A 114 -7.02 -0.38 -6.15
C GLY A 114 -8.01 -1.30 -5.46
N CYS A 115 -7.70 -1.76 -4.27
CA CYS A 115 -8.57 -2.59 -3.47
C CYS A 115 -9.22 -1.77 -2.35
N GLU A 116 -10.53 -1.70 -2.35
CA GLU A 116 -11.28 -1.01 -1.29
C GLU A 116 -11.85 -2.05 -0.34
N GLY A 117 -11.04 -2.39 0.63
CA GLY A 117 -11.30 -3.42 1.62
C GLY A 117 -10.06 -4.26 1.85
N ALA A 118 -10.15 -5.24 2.76
CA ALA A 118 -9.03 -6.13 3.02
C ALA A 118 -8.86 -7.14 1.87
N PRO A 119 -7.65 -7.27 1.32
CA PRO A 119 -7.36 -8.33 0.37
C PRO A 119 -7.48 -9.70 1.02
N ASP A 120 -7.60 -10.74 0.20
CA ASP A 120 -7.66 -12.10 0.70
C ASP A 120 -6.29 -12.58 1.21
N CYS A 121 -5.23 -12.05 0.62
CA CYS A 121 -3.86 -12.35 1.05
C CYS A 121 -2.93 -11.19 0.69
N ILE A 122 -1.92 -11.02 1.51
CA ILE A 122 -0.83 -10.08 1.27
C ILE A 122 0.49 -10.83 1.37
#